data_8526c30eae5f7d365ca96e3b6aae8705
#
_entry.id   8526c30eae5f7d365ca96e3b6aae8705
#
_cell.length_a   1.000
_cell.length_b   1.000
_cell.length_c   1.000
_cell.angle_alpha   90.00
_cell.angle_beta   90.00
_cell.angle_gamma   90.00
#
_symmetry.space_group_name_H-M   'P 1'
#
loop_
_entity.id
_entity.type
_entity.pdbx_description
1 polymer ?
#
loop_
_entity_poly.entity_id
_entity_poly.type
_entity_poly.pdbx_seq_one_letter_code
_entity_poly.pdbx_strand_id
1 'polypeptide(L)'
;MEAAIMKFNQNAKYDLIAPSSMGVRITPVERQPVHISNQFQLQATSAETNVLSISAALGLKTKVLTTFVKDSPIAGLIKGDLGRRHIEYEGKEVPQGGPWGYRHQFNIADSGYGLRAPRVHNDRAGEVGRTLNINDFDLDVLFKEEGVKLLHLSGLIAALSEETGAFCLELAKRAKAYGTVIAFDLNYRASFWKNREQQLKSIFREIASITDILIGNEEDFQLALGLKGPEAGGKDVADQIDSFKTMIMKARSEFPHASVFATTLRQVVSANEHLWGAITFKDGTWKVIEPRPISVLDRIGGGDGFVGGLLYGLLQGFEIDKATEFAWASGALVVTLLDDFGQPADLEQIWSIWEGNARVRR
;
A
#
# COMPACT_ATOMS: atom_id res chain seq x y z
N MET A 1 3.09 5.49 -30.26
CA MET A 1 1.86 5.89 -29.56
C MET A 1 2.29 6.91 -28.52
N GLU A 2 1.76 8.14 -28.59
CA GLU A 2 1.94 9.10 -27.51
C GLU A 2 1.37 8.51 -26.22
N ALA A 3 2.15 8.54 -25.14
CA ALA A 3 1.69 8.12 -23.82
C ALA A 3 0.49 9.01 -23.43
N ALA A 4 -0.61 8.40 -23.05
CA ALA A 4 -1.77 9.16 -22.59
C ALA A 4 -1.37 9.93 -21.34
N ILE A 5 -1.38 11.26 -21.40
CA ILE A 5 -1.08 12.10 -20.25
C ILE A 5 -2.08 11.77 -19.14
N MET A 6 -1.57 11.30 -18.01
CA MET A 6 -2.38 11.02 -16.83
C MET A 6 -3.07 12.31 -16.37
N LYS A 7 -4.41 12.33 -16.37
CA LYS A 7 -5.22 13.51 -16.00
C LYS A 7 -6.14 13.15 -14.84
N PHE A 8 -6.10 13.92 -13.77
CA PHE A 8 -7.03 13.79 -12.66
C PHE A 8 -8.28 14.63 -12.86
N ASN A 9 -9.43 14.09 -12.48
CA ASN A 9 -10.69 14.84 -12.46
C ASN A 9 -10.63 15.94 -11.39
N GLN A 10 -10.52 17.19 -11.80
CA GLN A 10 -10.39 18.34 -10.89
C GLN A 10 -11.66 18.62 -10.07
N ASN A 11 -12.82 18.14 -10.50
CA ASN A 11 -14.10 18.33 -9.83
C ASN A 11 -14.46 17.18 -8.90
N ALA A 12 -13.57 16.18 -8.74
CA ALA A 12 -13.82 15.04 -7.87
C ALA A 12 -13.82 15.43 -6.40
N LYS A 13 -14.79 14.88 -5.64
CA LYS A 13 -14.90 15.03 -4.17
C LYS A 13 -13.74 14.35 -3.45
N TYR A 14 -13.36 13.15 -3.91
CA TYR A 14 -12.29 12.36 -3.30
C TYR A 14 -11.01 12.43 -4.12
N ASP A 15 -9.90 12.71 -3.43
CA ASP A 15 -8.58 12.70 -4.03
C ASP A 15 -8.06 11.27 -4.18
N LEU A 16 -8.25 10.44 -3.16
CA LEU A 16 -7.72 9.08 -3.11
C LEU A 16 -8.65 8.14 -2.36
N ILE A 17 -9.03 7.04 -2.99
CA ILE A 17 -9.81 5.98 -2.34
C ILE A 17 -9.12 4.62 -2.48
N ALA A 18 -9.44 3.69 -1.58
CA ALA A 18 -9.00 2.30 -1.67
C ALA A 18 -10.03 1.33 -1.09
N PRO A 19 -10.25 0.16 -1.68
CA PRO A 19 -10.93 -0.93 -1.00
C PRO A 19 -9.96 -1.61 -0.02
N SER A 20 -10.46 -2.11 1.11
CA SER A 20 -9.61 -2.74 2.11
C SER A 20 -10.33 -3.75 2.99
N SER A 21 -9.57 -4.71 3.51
CA SER A 21 -9.96 -5.53 4.64
C SER A 21 -9.28 -5.03 5.90
N MET A 22 -10.03 -4.33 6.73
CA MET A 22 -9.51 -3.74 7.97
C MET A 22 -9.31 -4.79 9.05
N GLY A 23 -8.21 -4.66 9.78
CA GLY A 23 -7.88 -5.50 10.92
C GLY A 23 -7.19 -4.74 12.05
N VAL A 24 -6.61 -5.49 12.96
CA VAL A 24 -5.87 -4.95 14.10
C VAL A 24 -4.46 -5.54 14.11
N ARG A 25 -3.47 -4.68 14.18
CA ARG A 25 -2.12 -5.06 14.50
C ARG A 25 -1.95 -5.16 16.01
N ILE A 26 -1.34 -6.26 16.44
CA ILE A 26 -0.99 -6.56 17.83
C ILE A 26 0.53 -6.58 17.93
N THR A 27 1.11 -5.57 18.55
CA THR A 27 2.57 -5.39 18.62
C THR A 27 3.01 -5.41 20.07
N PRO A 28 3.99 -6.26 20.46
CA PRO A 28 4.58 -6.20 21.79
C PRO A 28 5.21 -4.83 22.05
N VAL A 29 5.03 -4.28 23.26
CA VAL A 29 5.73 -3.05 23.65
C VAL A 29 7.24 -3.29 23.77
N GLU A 30 8.03 -2.21 23.70
CA GLU A 30 9.48 -2.24 23.87
C GLU A 30 10.22 -3.22 22.94
N ARG A 31 9.63 -3.50 21.76
CA ARG A 31 10.23 -4.38 20.73
C ARG A 31 10.49 -5.82 21.23
N GLN A 32 9.74 -6.28 22.22
CA GLN A 32 9.87 -7.63 22.74
C GLN A 32 9.36 -8.67 21.73
N PRO A 33 9.88 -9.92 21.80
CA PRO A 33 9.26 -11.04 21.06
C PRO A 33 7.84 -11.31 21.58
N VAL A 34 6.93 -11.67 20.67
CA VAL A 34 5.52 -11.96 20.98
C VAL A 34 5.37 -13.02 22.09
N HIS A 35 6.15 -14.10 22.04
CA HIS A 35 6.00 -15.26 22.92
C HIS A 35 6.42 -15.06 24.37
N ILE A 36 7.10 -13.95 24.69
CA ILE A 36 7.51 -13.62 26.06
C ILE A 36 6.88 -12.31 26.56
N SER A 37 6.13 -11.59 25.70
CA SER A 37 5.51 -10.33 26.10
C SER A 37 4.14 -10.57 26.75
N ASN A 38 3.84 -9.78 27.75
CA ASN A 38 2.52 -9.71 28.38
C ASN A 38 1.85 -8.33 28.22
N GLN A 39 2.49 -7.41 27.45
CA GLN A 39 1.97 -6.09 27.13
C GLN A 39 2.02 -5.87 25.63
N PHE A 40 0.90 -5.42 25.07
CA PHE A 40 0.72 -5.23 23.64
C PHE A 40 0.04 -3.90 23.34
N GLN A 41 0.49 -3.26 22.29
CA GLN A 41 -0.19 -2.15 21.63
C GLN A 41 -1.14 -2.71 20.56
N LEU A 42 -2.34 -2.14 20.48
CA LEU A 42 -3.34 -2.46 19.45
C LEU A 42 -3.55 -1.23 18.58
N GLN A 43 -3.52 -1.43 17.26
CA GLN A 43 -3.81 -0.38 16.29
C GLN A 43 -4.59 -0.94 15.11
N ALA A 44 -5.47 -0.14 14.50
CA ALA A 44 -6.12 -0.52 13.27
C ALA A 44 -5.10 -0.54 12.13
N THR A 45 -5.17 -1.56 11.28
CA THR A 45 -4.20 -1.77 10.20
C THR A 45 -4.84 -2.28 8.93
N SER A 46 -4.35 -1.82 7.82
CA SER A 46 -4.40 -2.44 6.50
C SER A 46 -3.39 -1.74 5.58
N ALA A 47 -2.82 -2.44 4.62
CA ALA A 47 -1.89 -1.84 3.67
C ALA A 47 -2.51 -0.65 2.93
N GLU A 48 -3.77 -0.79 2.53
CA GLU A 48 -4.48 0.23 1.76
C GLU A 48 -4.72 1.51 2.58
N THR A 49 -5.16 1.40 3.84
CA THR A 49 -5.33 2.59 4.70
C THR A 49 -4.00 3.18 5.17
N ASN A 50 -2.93 2.38 5.23
CA ASN A 50 -1.58 2.90 5.46
C ASN A 50 -1.16 3.82 4.31
N VAL A 51 -1.44 3.43 3.06
CA VAL A 51 -1.21 4.28 1.87
C VAL A 51 -2.05 5.56 1.94
N LEU A 52 -3.33 5.48 2.30
CA LEU A 52 -4.21 6.65 2.42
C LEU A 52 -3.74 7.66 3.47
N SER A 53 -3.06 7.20 4.53
CA SER A 53 -2.72 8.02 5.70
C SER A 53 -1.84 9.22 5.39
N ILE A 54 -0.87 9.09 4.49
CA ILE A 54 0.00 10.21 4.08
C ILE A 54 -0.84 11.32 3.46
N SER A 55 -1.70 10.96 2.51
CA SER A 55 -2.59 11.91 1.83
C SER A 55 -3.59 12.55 2.78
N ALA A 56 -4.21 11.76 3.67
CA ALA A 56 -5.18 12.25 4.65
C ALA A 56 -4.54 13.23 5.64
N ALA A 57 -3.35 12.91 6.18
CA ALA A 57 -2.63 13.78 7.10
C ALA A 57 -2.23 15.11 6.44
N LEU A 58 -1.98 15.12 5.13
CA LEU A 58 -1.64 16.32 4.35
C LEU A 58 -2.86 17.01 3.73
N GLY A 59 -4.07 16.71 4.22
CA GLY A 59 -5.29 17.43 3.92
C GLY A 59 -6.05 17.01 2.66
N LEU A 60 -5.65 15.91 2.00
CA LEU A 60 -6.41 15.36 0.89
C LEU A 60 -7.63 14.57 1.39
N LYS A 61 -8.70 14.57 0.60
CA LYS A 61 -9.92 13.81 0.90
C LYS A 61 -9.76 12.35 0.51
N THR A 62 -9.76 11.48 1.53
CA THR A 62 -9.57 10.05 1.35
C THR A 62 -10.76 9.25 1.85
N LYS A 63 -11.03 8.10 1.22
CA LYS A 63 -12.10 7.18 1.65
C LYS A 63 -11.64 5.73 1.52
N VAL A 64 -11.98 4.89 2.49
CA VAL A 64 -11.82 3.43 2.40
C VAL A 64 -13.18 2.76 2.20
N LEU A 65 -13.23 1.82 1.24
CA LEU A 65 -14.38 0.93 1.01
C LEU A 65 -14.10 -0.40 1.71
N THR A 66 -14.94 -0.81 2.68
CA THR A 66 -14.63 -1.98 3.50
C THR A 66 -15.88 -2.72 3.98
N THR A 67 -15.72 -3.68 4.86
CA THR A 67 -16.80 -4.35 5.57
C THR A 67 -16.50 -4.36 7.07
N PHE A 68 -17.53 -4.28 7.90
CA PHE A 68 -17.38 -4.32 9.35
C PHE A 68 -18.18 -5.49 9.94
N VAL A 69 -17.67 -6.06 11.01
CA VAL A 69 -18.48 -6.96 11.84
C VAL A 69 -19.42 -6.11 12.68
N LYS A 70 -20.73 -6.32 12.52
CA LYS A 70 -21.78 -5.55 13.20
C LYS A 70 -21.63 -5.64 14.72
N ASP A 71 -21.74 -4.51 15.40
CA ASP A 71 -21.67 -4.36 16.85
C ASP A 71 -20.36 -4.88 17.49
N SER A 72 -19.32 -5.10 16.69
CA SER A 72 -18.01 -5.57 17.19
C SER A 72 -17.24 -4.44 17.86
N PRO A 73 -16.69 -4.64 19.09
CA PRO A 73 -15.77 -3.68 19.70
C PRO A 73 -14.55 -3.39 18.85
N ILE A 74 -14.06 -4.39 18.10
CA ILE A 74 -12.93 -4.22 17.16
C ILE A 74 -13.33 -3.34 15.98
N ALA A 75 -14.56 -3.47 15.45
CA ALA A 75 -15.05 -2.53 14.44
C ALA A 75 -15.11 -1.10 14.99
N GLY A 76 -15.52 -0.92 16.25
CA GLY A 76 -15.51 0.37 16.95
C GLY A 76 -14.10 0.97 17.04
N LEU A 77 -13.09 0.16 17.40
CA LEU A 77 -11.67 0.57 17.42
C LEU A 77 -11.22 1.02 16.04
N ILE A 78 -11.50 0.23 15.00
CA ILE A 78 -11.11 0.53 13.62
C ILE A 78 -11.75 1.84 13.15
N LYS A 79 -13.06 2.02 13.36
CA LYS A 79 -13.79 3.25 12.98
C LYS A 79 -13.24 4.48 13.70
N GLY A 80 -12.92 4.35 15.00
CA GLY A 80 -12.30 5.41 15.79
C GLY A 80 -10.91 5.78 15.28
N ASP A 81 -10.12 4.79 14.85
CA ASP A 81 -8.80 5.01 14.28
C ASP A 81 -8.87 5.71 12.92
N LEU A 82 -9.73 5.25 12.02
CA LEU A 82 -9.97 5.90 10.73
C LEU A 82 -10.37 7.37 10.90
N GLY A 83 -11.24 7.66 11.90
CA GLY A 83 -11.62 9.03 12.23
C GLY A 83 -10.44 9.90 12.69
N ARG A 84 -9.55 9.37 13.55
CA ARG A 84 -8.33 10.07 13.97
C ARG A 84 -7.35 10.32 12.82
N ARG A 85 -7.33 9.43 11.82
CA ARG A 85 -6.50 9.54 10.62
C ARG A 85 -7.15 10.37 9.51
N HIS A 86 -8.34 10.95 9.75
CA HIS A 86 -9.14 11.71 8.77
C HIS A 86 -9.44 10.93 7.48
N ILE A 87 -9.60 9.61 7.59
CA ILE A 87 -10.00 8.73 6.49
C ILE A 87 -11.49 8.47 6.59
N GLU A 88 -12.28 8.95 5.62
CA GLU A 88 -13.67 8.58 5.51
C GLU A 88 -13.80 7.08 5.21
N TYR A 89 -14.88 6.46 5.66
CA TYR A 89 -15.15 5.05 5.38
C TYR A 89 -16.56 4.82 4.91
N GLU A 90 -16.73 3.85 4.06
CA GLU A 90 -18.01 3.31 3.63
C GLU A 90 -17.94 1.79 3.66
N GLY A 91 -18.96 1.15 4.23
CA GLY A 91 -18.91 -0.29 4.33
C GLY A 91 -20.15 -0.92 4.91
N LYS A 92 -20.43 -2.14 4.45
CA LYS A 92 -21.50 -2.97 4.95
C LYS A 92 -21.18 -3.51 6.34
N GLU A 93 -22.19 -3.55 7.19
CA GLU A 93 -22.12 -4.24 8.47
C GLU A 93 -22.63 -5.68 8.32
N VAL A 94 -21.77 -6.65 8.62
CA VAL A 94 -22.04 -8.08 8.52
C VAL A 94 -22.25 -8.64 9.93
N PRO A 95 -23.36 -9.35 10.22
CA PRO A 95 -23.53 -10.02 11.50
C PRO A 95 -22.38 -11.01 11.76
N GLN A 96 -21.88 -11.08 13.00
CA GLN A 96 -20.81 -11.98 13.36
C GLN A 96 -21.17 -13.45 13.05
N GLY A 97 -22.41 -13.89 13.26
CA GLY A 97 -22.82 -15.28 13.04
C GLY A 97 -22.42 -16.23 14.18
N GLY A 98 -22.31 -15.71 15.41
CA GLY A 98 -21.91 -16.44 16.60
C GLY A 98 -20.40 -16.47 16.84
N PRO A 99 -19.92 -17.19 17.89
CA PRO A 99 -18.50 -17.15 18.31
C PRO A 99 -17.50 -17.67 17.25
N TRP A 100 -17.96 -18.46 16.30
CA TRP A 100 -17.14 -19.08 15.23
C TRP A 100 -17.32 -18.39 13.87
N GLY A 101 -18.06 -17.30 13.84
CA GLY A 101 -18.36 -16.56 12.62
C GLY A 101 -17.28 -15.54 12.24
N TYR A 102 -17.73 -14.43 11.63
CA TYR A 102 -16.83 -13.40 11.13
C TYR A 102 -16.14 -12.63 12.24
N ARG A 103 -14.91 -12.20 11.96
CA ARG A 103 -14.15 -11.24 12.75
C ARG A 103 -13.25 -10.36 11.86
N HIS A 104 -12.73 -9.30 12.40
CA HIS A 104 -11.62 -8.57 11.79
C HIS A 104 -10.32 -9.35 11.94
N GLN A 105 -9.46 -9.31 10.94
CA GLN A 105 -8.18 -10.02 10.95
C GLN A 105 -7.23 -9.48 12.03
N PHE A 106 -6.31 -10.32 12.50
CA PHE A 106 -5.20 -9.91 13.36
C PHE A 106 -3.86 -10.07 12.65
N ASN A 107 -3.04 -9.04 12.77
CA ASN A 107 -1.64 -9.04 12.36
C ASN A 107 -0.79 -8.98 13.64
N ILE A 108 -0.25 -10.11 14.06
CA ILE A 108 0.57 -10.19 15.28
C ILE A 108 2.02 -10.07 14.85
N ALA A 109 2.66 -8.97 15.24
CA ALA A 109 3.98 -8.64 14.71
C ALA A 109 4.89 -8.01 15.75
N ASP A 110 6.12 -8.52 15.88
CA ASP A 110 7.19 -7.80 16.55
C ASP A 110 8.14 -7.13 15.55
N SER A 111 8.75 -6.02 15.95
CA SER A 111 9.63 -5.22 15.09
C SER A 111 11.08 -5.72 15.04
N GLY A 112 11.41 -6.79 15.76
CA GLY A 112 12.78 -7.25 15.88
C GLY A 112 13.72 -6.27 16.61
N TYR A 113 15.00 -6.61 16.74
CA TYR A 113 16.04 -5.72 17.27
C TYR A 113 17.44 -6.25 16.92
N GLY A 114 18.33 -5.42 16.42
CA GLY A 114 19.69 -5.82 16.04
C GLY A 114 19.68 -6.99 15.04
N LEU A 115 20.26 -8.10 15.41
CA LEU A 115 20.28 -9.34 14.60
C LEU A 115 19.03 -10.20 14.75
N ARG A 116 18.13 -9.88 15.69
CA ARG A 116 16.85 -10.57 15.84
C ARG A 116 15.86 -10.02 14.83
N ALA A 117 15.58 -10.81 13.79
CA ALA A 117 14.64 -10.43 12.76
C ALA A 117 13.21 -10.23 13.29
N PRO A 118 12.42 -9.28 12.73
CA PRO A 118 11.00 -9.16 13.03
C PRO A 118 10.24 -10.43 12.60
N ARG A 119 9.17 -10.74 13.34
CA ARG A 119 8.27 -11.85 13.00
C ARG A 119 6.85 -11.34 12.85
N VAL A 120 6.17 -11.83 11.83
CA VAL A 120 4.79 -11.47 11.53
C VAL A 120 3.96 -12.75 11.42
N HIS A 121 2.84 -12.78 12.13
CA HIS A 121 1.84 -13.83 12.01
C HIS A 121 0.50 -13.19 11.62
N ASN A 122 0.00 -13.56 10.44
CA ASN A 122 -1.29 -13.11 9.95
C ASN A 122 -2.36 -14.13 10.37
N ASP A 123 -3.23 -13.75 11.30
CA ASP A 123 -4.40 -14.54 11.67
C ASP A 123 -5.65 -13.99 10.97
N ARG A 124 -6.03 -14.65 9.88
CA ARG A 124 -7.14 -14.27 9.02
C ARG A 124 -8.32 -15.24 9.07
N ALA A 125 -8.41 -16.06 10.11
CA ALA A 125 -9.55 -16.95 10.30
C ALA A 125 -10.85 -16.13 10.46
N GLY A 126 -11.91 -16.47 9.72
CA GLY A 126 -13.19 -15.77 9.77
C GLY A 126 -13.14 -14.30 9.34
N GLU A 127 -12.15 -13.89 8.57
CA GLU A 127 -11.97 -12.50 8.16
C GLU A 127 -13.15 -11.97 7.36
N VAL A 128 -13.81 -10.92 7.89
CA VAL A 128 -15.00 -10.31 7.28
C VAL A 128 -14.70 -9.62 5.95
N GLY A 129 -13.49 -9.12 5.74
CA GLY A 129 -13.07 -8.48 4.49
C GLY A 129 -13.16 -9.37 3.25
N ARG A 130 -13.17 -10.70 3.43
CA ARG A 130 -13.38 -11.65 2.34
C ARG A 130 -14.79 -11.61 1.74
N THR A 131 -15.72 -10.94 2.41
CA THR A 131 -17.12 -10.76 1.96
C THR A 131 -17.34 -9.48 1.16
N LEU A 132 -16.29 -8.67 0.91
CA LEU A 132 -16.38 -7.48 0.07
C LEU A 132 -17.00 -7.82 -1.29
N ASN A 133 -18.07 -7.11 -1.62
CA ASN A 133 -18.81 -7.34 -2.85
C ASN A 133 -19.16 -6.01 -3.52
N ILE A 134 -19.14 -5.99 -4.83
CA ILE A 134 -19.40 -4.78 -5.62
C ILE A 134 -20.80 -4.21 -5.39
N ASN A 135 -21.77 -5.07 -5.10
CA ASN A 135 -23.15 -4.67 -4.85
C ASN A 135 -23.38 -4.03 -3.47
N ASP A 136 -22.36 -3.99 -2.61
CA ASP A 136 -22.43 -3.33 -1.30
C ASP A 136 -22.19 -1.81 -1.40
N PHE A 137 -21.86 -1.29 -2.59
CA PHE A 137 -21.53 0.11 -2.85
C PHE A 137 -22.30 0.68 -4.02
N ASP A 138 -22.74 1.94 -3.92
CA ASP A 138 -23.31 2.68 -5.04
C ASP A 138 -22.18 3.32 -5.87
N LEU A 139 -21.71 2.59 -6.88
CA LEU A 139 -20.58 3.02 -7.70
C LEU A 139 -20.92 4.19 -8.63
N ASP A 140 -22.19 4.37 -8.99
CA ASP A 140 -22.61 5.52 -9.78
C ASP A 140 -22.56 6.80 -8.93
N VAL A 141 -23.03 6.74 -7.69
CA VAL A 141 -22.84 7.85 -6.74
C VAL A 141 -21.36 8.13 -6.54
N LEU A 142 -20.55 7.10 -6.26
CA LEU A 142 -19.15 7.27 -5.94
C LEU A 142 -18.33 7.87 -7.09
N PHE A 143 -18.43 7.31 -8.31
CA PHE A 143 -17.57 7.69 -9.42
C PHE A 143 -18.16 8.77 -10.33
N LYS A 144 -19.50 8.82 -10.49
CA LYS A 144 -20.16 9.75 -11.40
C LYS A 144 -20.60 11.03 -10.70
N GLU A 145 -21.24 10.92 -9.50
CA GLU A 145 -21.80 12.08 -8.79
C GLU A 145 -20.75 12.75 -7.90
N GLU A 146 -20.08 11.99 -7.04
CA GLU A 146 -19.05 12.49 -6.14
C GLU A 146 -17.70 12.67 -6.85
N GLY A 147 -17.33 11.71 -7.69
CA GLY A 147 -16.08 11.69 -8.41
C GLY A 147 -14.88 11.30 -7.55
N VAL A 148 -13.92 10.62 -8.18
CA VAL A 148 -12.69 10.14 -7.56
C VAL A 148 -11.51 10.45 -8.48
N LYS A 149 -10.46 11.08 -7.97
CA LYS A 149 -9.24 11.35 -8.76
C LYS A 149 -8.42 10.10 -8.97
N LEU A 150 -8.17 9.35 -7.88
CA LEU A 150 -7.32 8.17 -7.90
C LEU A 150 -7.90 7.04 -7.04
N LEU A 151 -7.98 5.84 -7.63
CA LEU A 151 -8.28 4.58 -6.96
C LEU A 151 -6.98 3.82 -6.74
N HIS A 152 -6.64 3.54 -5.48
CA HIS A 152 -5.53 2.66 -5.11
C HIS A 152 -6.04 1.24 -4.88
N LEU A 153 -5.49 0.28 -5.60
CA LEU A 153 -5.72 -1.14 -5.41
C LEU A 153 -4.46 -1.82 -4.89
N SER A 154 -4.63 -2.77 -4.01
CA SER A 154 -3.56 -3.62 -3.51
C SER A 154 -3.82 -5.08 -3.91
N GLY A 155 -2.78 -5.77 -4.33
CA GLY A 155 -2.84 -7.20 -4.60
C GLY A 155 -3.19 -8.02 -3.36
N LEU A 156 -2.97 -7.47 -2.18
CA LEU A 156 -3.32 -8.13 -0.92
C LEU A 156 -4.84 -8.31 -0.79
N ILE A 157 -5.63 -7.27 -1.08
CA ILE A 157 -7.10 -7.39 -1.06
C ILE A 157 -7.61 -8.22 -2.23
N ALA A 158 -7.03 -8.09 -3.42
CA ALA A 158 -7.41 -8.87 -4.59
C ALA A 158 -7.16 -10.38 -4.40
N ALA A 159 -6.21 -10.77 -3.56
CA ALA A 159 -5.85 -12.16 -3.29
C ALA A 159 -6.59 -12.81 -2.11
N LEU A 160 -7.43 -12.08 -1.36
CA LEU A 160 -8.09 -12.62 -0.15
C LEU A 160 -9.07 -13.76 -0.47
N SER A 161 -9.92 -13.59 -1.49
CA SER A 161 -10.91 -14.58 -1.93
C SER A 161 -11.19 -14.41 -3.42
N GLU A 162 -12.01 -15.28 -3.99
CA GLU A 162 -12.46 -15.12 -5.39
C GLU A 162 -13.36 -13.90 -5.52
N GLU A 163 -14.20 -13.64 -4.53
CA GLU A 163 -15.11 -12.50 -4.49
C GLU A 163 -14.35 -11.18 -4.45
N THR A 164 -13.30 -11.08 -3.62
CA THR A 164 -12.50 -9.85 -3.53
C THR A 164 -11.64 -9.62 -4.78
N GLY A 165 -11.19 -10.68 -5.44
CA GLY A 165 -10.52 -10.57 -6.73
C GLY A 165 -11.46 -10.03 -7.83
N ALA A 166 -12.66 -10.59 -7.93
CA ALA A 166 -13.69 -10.11 -8.85
C ALA A 166 -14.14 -8.68 -8.51
N PHE A 167 -14.29 -8.37 -7.22
CA PHE A 167 -14.60 -7.04 -6.73
C PHE A 167 -13.56 -6.00 -7.16
N CYS A 168 -12.26 -6.27 -6.93
CA CYS A 168 -11.20 -5.34 -7.32
C CYS A 168 -11.16 -5.08 -8.82
N LEU A 169 -11.34 -6.12 -9.64
CA LEU A 169 -11.35 -6.00 -11.10
C LEU A 169 -12.57 -5.18 -11.59
N GLU A 170 -13.77 -5.45 -11.08
CA GLU A 170 -14.97 -4.70 -11.46
C GLU A 170 -14.90 -3.24 -10.98
N LEU A 171 -14.41 -3.01 -9.75
CA LEU A 171 -14.19 -1.66 -9.21
C LEU A 171 -13.23 -0.86 -10.11
N ALA A 172 -12.13 -1.50 -10.54
CA ALA A 172 -11.17 -0.87 -11.46
C ALA A 172 -11.82 -0.51 -12.81
N LYS A 173 -12.59 -1.44 -13.39
CA LYS A 173 -13.30 -1.21 -14.66
C LYS A 173 -14.27 -0.04 -14.56
N ARG A 174 -15.05 0.03 -13.47
CA ARG A 174 -15.99 1.12 -13.21
C ARG A 174 -15.27 2.45 -12.99
N ALA A 175 -14.25 2.47 -12.15
CA ALA A 175 -13.44 3.66 -11.93
C ALA A 175 -12.86 4.20 -13.27
N LYS A 176 -12.32 3.32 -14.09
CA LYS A 176 -11.75 3.67 -15.40
C LYS A 176 -12.80 4.26 -16.35
N ALA A 177 -14.01 3.71 -16.38
CA ALA A 177 -15.10 4.20 -17.21
C ALA A 177 -15.50 5.65 -16.89
N TYR A 178 -15.28 6.10 -15.65
CA TYR A 178 -15.51 7.48 -15.21
C TYR A 178 -14.25 8.36 -15.20
N GLY A 179 -13.13 7.87 -15.75
CA GLY A 179 -11.89 8.65 -15.88
C GLY A 179 -11.06 8.74 -14.62
N THR A 180 -11.33 7.89 -13.61
CA THR A 180 -10.50 7.77 -12.42
C THR A 180 -9.17 7.13 -12.77
N VAL A 181 -8.06 7.69 -12.29
CA VAL A 181 -6.72 7.11 -12.39
C VAL A 181 -6.61 5.89 -11.48
N ILE A 182 -5.99 4.82 -11.94
CA ILE A 182 -5.84 3.57 -11.17
C ILE A 182 -4.39 3.35 -10.83
N ALA A 183 -4.09 3.22 -9.53
CA ALA A 183 -2.82 2.73 -9.02
C ALA A 183 -2.99 1.31 -8.50
N PHE A 184 -2.09 0.41 -8.90
CA PHE A 184 -2.07 -0.97 -8.44
C PHE A 184 -0.71 -1.31 -7.85
N ASP A 185 -0.70 -1.53 -6.53
CA ASP A 185 0.42 -2.13 -5.81
C ASP A 185 0.26 -3.64 -5.82
N LEU A 186 1.17 -4.34 -6.45
CA LEU A 186 1.12 -5.80 -6.62
C LEU A 186 1.13 -6.56 -5.29
N ASN A 187 1.85 -6.07 -4.32
CA ASN A 187 1.82 -6.49 -2.90
C ASN A 187 1.65 -8.01 -2.71
N TYR A 188 2.48 -8.81 -3.41
CA TYR A 188 2.45 -10.26 -3.40
C TYR A 188 2.69 -10.83 -2.00
N ARG A 189 1.92 -11.87 -1.65
CA ARG A 189 2.12 -12.64 -0.41
C ARG A 189 1.97 -14.12 -0.70
N ALA A 190 3.05 -14.87 -0.66
CA ALA A 190 3.11 -16.29 -0.99
C ALA A 190 2.03 -17.14 -0.29
N SER A 191 1.72 -16.82 0.98
CA SER A 191 0.69 -17.55 1.76
C SER A 191 -0.72 -17.43 1.19
N PHE A 192 -1.05 -16.35 0.45
CA PHE A 192 -2.36 -16.15 -0.17
C PHE A 192 -2.46 -16.81 -1.54
N TRP A 193 -1.31 -17.00 -2.18
CA TRP A 193 -1.22 -17.54 -3.54
C TRP A 193 -1.20 -19.06 -3.60
N LYS A 194 -0.84 -19.74 -2.51
CA LYS A 194 -0.73 -21.18 -2.45
C LYS A 194 -1.97 -21.89 -3.00
N ASN A 195 -1.80 -22.73 -4.01
CA ASN A 195 -2.84 -23.48 -4.75
C ASN A 195 -3.82 -22.58 -5.56
N ARG A 196 -3.49 -21.31 -5.78
CA ARG A 196 -4.31 -20.35 -6.53
C ARG A 196 -3.49 -19.56 -7.55
N GLU A 197 -2.26 -19.97 -7.81
CA GLU A 197 -1.25 -19.19 -8.55
C GLU A 197 -1.74 -18.80 -9.94
N GLN A 198 -2.34 -19.72 -10.70
CA GLN A 198 -2.86 -19.44 -12.05
C GLN A 198 -4.05 -18.48 -12.02
N GLN A 199 -4.99 -18.70 -11.11
CA GLN A 199 -6.17 -17.85 -10.95
C GLN A 199 -5.77 -16.42 -10.59
N LEU A 200 -4.94 -16.25 -9.56
CA LEU A 200 -4.52 -14.94 -9.11
C LEU A 200 -3.66 -14.22 -10.15
N LYS A 201 -2.78 -14.94 -10.83
CA LYS A 201 -1.99 -14.38 -11.92
C LYS A 201 -2.87 -13.83 -13.05
N SER A 202 -3.96 -14.51 -13.41
CA SER A 202 -4.92 -14.00 -14.40
C SER A 202 -5.55 -12.70 -13.93
N ILE A 203 -6.11 -12.67 -12.71
CA ILE A 203 -6.76 -11.48 -12.14
C ILE A 203 -5.79 -10.30 -12.03
N PHE A 204 -4.57 -10.54 -11.53
CA PHE A 204 -3.56 -9.49 -11.40
C PHE A 204 -3.15 -8.90 -12.75
N ARG A 205 -2.99 -9.74 -13.78
CA ARG A 205 -2.69 -9.28 -15.13
C ARG A 205 -3.85 -8.50 -15.75
N GLU A 206 -5.09 -8.91 -15.50
CA GLU A 206 -6.27 -8.16 -15.96
C GLU A 206 -6.34 -6.77 -15.30
N ILE A 207 -6.14 -6.68 -13.98
CA ILE A 207 -6.08 -5.39 -13.27
C ILE A 207 -4.91 -4.55 -13.80
N ALA A 208 -3.71 -5.14 -13.92
CA ALA A 208 -2.53 -4.44 -14.42
C ALA A 208 -2.71 -3.89 -15.84
N SER A 209 -3.50 -4.57 -16.69
CA SER A 209 -3.76 -4.13 -18.08
C SER A 209 -4.55 -2.84 -18.21
N ILE A 210 -5.28 -2.44 -17.16
CA ILE A 210 -6.09 -1.20 -17.13
C ILE A 210 -5.56 -0.17 -16.13
N THR A 211 -4.44 -0.48 -15.46
CA THR A 211 -3.80 0.35 -14.44
C THR A 211 -2.95 1.45 -15.09
N ASP A 212 -2.93 2.65 -14.48
CA ASP A 212 -2.12 3.80 -14.91
C ASP A 212 -0.78 3.86 -14.18
N ILE A 213 -0.76 3.43 -12.90
CA ILE A 213 0.40 3.46 -12.00
C ILE A 213 0.62 2.05 -11.44
N LEU A 214 1.67 1.36 -11.87
CA LEU A 214 1.97 0.00 -11.45
C LEU A 214 3.16 -0.02 -10.48
N ILE A 215 2.94 -0.56 -9.30
CA ILE A 215 3.89 -0.52 -8.19
C ILE A 215 4.14 -1.94 -7.69
N GLY A 216 5.38 -2.21 -7.29
CA GLY A 216 5.77 -3.48 -6.69
C GLY A 216 7.27 -3.57 -6.50
N ASN A 217 7.73 -4.52 -5.70
CA ASN A 217 9.13 -4.87 -5.61
C ASN A 217 9.50 -5.93 -6.68
N GLU A 218 10.74 -6.37 -6.69
CA GLU A 218 11.23 -7.36 -7.66
C GLU A 218 10.48 -8.71 -7.57
N GLU A 219 10.14 -9.13 -6.35
CA GLU A 219 9.38 -10.37 -6.11
C GLU A 219 7.95 -10.25 -6.63
N ASP A 220 7.31 -9.10 -6.39
CA ASP A 220 5.96 -8.80 -6.84
C ASP A 220 5.84 -8.90 -8.36
N PHE A 221 6.71 -8.22 -9.11
CA PHE A 221 6.72 -8.28 -10.57
C PHE A 221 6.97 -9.69 -11.11
N GLN A 222 7.88 -10.43 -10.49
CA GLN A 222 8.24 -11.77 -10.93
C GLN A 222 7.14 -12.79 -10.64
N LEU A 223 6.64 -12.83 -9.41
CA LEU A 223 5.71 -13.87 -8.96
C LEU A 223 4.25 -13.56 -9.34
N ALA A 224 3.81 -12.31 -9.17
CA ALA A 224 2.43 -11.94 -9.48
C ALA A 224 2.18 -11.78 -10.98
N LEU A 225 3.13 -11.21 -11.74
CA LEU A 225 2.95 -10.96 -13.17
C LEU A 225 3.73 -11.93 -14.07
N GLY A 226 4.70 -12.67 -13.54
CA GLY A 226 5.54 -13.60 -14.28
C GLY A 226 6.64 -12.94 -15.10
N LEU A 227 7.06 -11.75 -14.72
CA LEU A 227 8.15 -11.02 -15.38
C LEU A 227 9.49 -11.48 -14.82
N LYS A 228 10.52 -11.56 -15.68
CA LYS A 228 11.89 -11.81 -15.21
C LYS A 228 12.49 -10.52 -14.66
N GLY A 229 13.05 -10.58 -13.46
CA GLY A 229 13.70 -9.47 -12.77
C GLY A 229 14.98 -9.89 -12.06
N PRO A 230 15.56 -9.00 -11.22
CA PRO A 230 16.70 -9.32 -10.38
C PRO A 230 16.34 -10.36 -9.31
N GLU A 231 17.36 -10.96 -8.67
CA GLU A 231 17.15 -11.91 -7.58
C GLU A 231 16.46 -11.20 -6.38
N ALA A 232 15.34 -11.78 -5.93
CA ALA A 232 14.56 -11.21 -4.83
C ALA A 232 15.34 -11.27 -3.51
N GLY A 233 15.36 -10.15 -2.77
CA GLY A 233 16.06 -10.04 -1.49
C GLY A 233 17.58 -10.14 -1.60
N GLY A 234 18.14 -9.92 -2.79
CA GLY A 234 19.56 -10.01 -3.07
C GLY A 234 20.40 -9.04 -2.24
N LYS A 235 21.67 -9.38 -2.06
CA LYS A 235 22.72 -8.45 -1.56
C LYS A 235 23.13 -7.54 -2.71
N ASP A 236 23.70 -6.38 -2.35
CA ASP A 236 24.26 -5.43 -3.31
C ASP A 236 23.21 -4.90 -4.30
N VAL A 237 22.07 -4.47 -3.75
CA VAL A 237 20.91 -3.98 -4.52
C VAL A 237 21.29 -2.80 -5.43
N ALA A 238 22.30 -2.01 -5.06
CA ALA A 238 22.82 -0.92 -5.89
C ALA A 238 23.39 -1.44 -7.22
N ASP A 239 24.05 -2.60 -7.23
CA ASP A 239 24.63 -3.20 -8.43
C ASP A 239 23.56 -3.79 -9.37
N GLN A 240 22.32 -3.91 -8.91
CA GLN A 240 21.21 -4.50 -9.65
C GLN A 240 20.29 -3.48 -10.32
N ILE A 241 20.57 -2.18 -10.23
CA ILE A 241 19.71 -1.09 -10.76
C ILE A 241 19.33 -1.32 -12.23
N ASP A 242 20.28 -1.74 -13.08
CA ASP A 242 20.02 -2.01 -14.49
C ASP A 242 19.09 -3.22 -14.70
N SER A 243 19.16 -4.22 -13.83
CA SER A 243 18.25 -5.37 -13.84
C SER A 243 16.82 -4.95 -13.46
N PHE A 244 16.68 -4.06 -12.47
CA PHE A 244 15.39 -3.45 -12.13
C PHE A 244 14.82 -2.63 -13.29
N LYS A 245 15.62 -1.78 -13.93
CA LYS A 245 15.19 -1.02 -15.12
C LYS A 245 14.75 -1.95 -16.24
N THR A 246 15.49 -3.03 -16.49
CA THR A 246 15.13 -4.03 -17.50
C THR A 246 13.79 -4.69 -17.19
N MET A 247 13.53 -5.03 -15.92
CA MET A 247 12.25 -5.57 -15.45
C MET A 247 11.11 -4.59 -15.69
N ILE A 248 11.28 -3.32 -15.32
CA ILE A 248 10.29 -2.25 -15.53
C ILE A 248 10.00 -2.07 -17.04
N MET A 249 11.01 -2.11 -17.89
CA MET A 249 10.78 -2.00 -19.35
C MET A 249 10.01 -3.19 -19.91
N LYS A 250 10.20 -4.40 -19.38
CA LYS A 250 9.35 -5.56 -19.72
C LYS A 250 7.92 -5.35 -19.25
N ALA A 251 7.72 -4.88 -18.00
CA ALA A 251 6.40 -4.56 -17.48
C ALA A 251 5.69 -3.54 -18.36
N ARG A 252 6.37 -2.46 -18.77
CA ARG A 252 5.85 -1.46 -19.71
C ARG A 252 5.46 -2.05 -21.05
N SER A 253 6.24 -2.99 -21.58
CA SER A 253 5.93 -3.65 -22.86
C SER A 253 4.67 -4.52 -22.77
N GLU A 254 4.46 -5.19 -21.63
CA GLU A 254 3.30 -6.07 -21.42
C GLU A 254 2.05 -5.28 -20.95
N PHE A 255 2.24 -4.16 -20.25
CA PHE A 255 1.17 -3.31 -19.74
C PHE A 255 1.33 -1.86 -20.25
N PRO A 256 1.15 -1.63 -21.57
CA PRO A 256 1.43 -0.33 -22.20
C PRO A 256 0.48 0.78 -21.79
N HIS A 257 -0.62 0.45 -21.10
CA HIS A 257 -1.55 1.42 -20.53
C HIS A 257 -0.96 2.15 -19.31
N ALA A 258 -0.11 1.47 -18.54
CA ALA A 258 0.56 2.08 -17.40
C ALA A 258 1.63 3.09 -17.87
N SER A 259 1.54 4.31 -17.37
CA SER A 259 2.48 5.40 -17.64
C SER A 259 3.51 5.58 -16.54
N VAL A 260 3.20 5.13 -15.31
CA VAL A 260 4.08 5.20 -14.15
C VAL A 260 4.37 3.80 -13.62
N PHE A 261 5.66 3.52 -13.39
CA PHE A 261 6.16 2.30 -12.74
C PHE A 261 7.04 2.68 -11.57
N ALA A 262 6.86 2.01 -10.43
CA ALA A 262 7.65 2.29 -9.24
C ALA A 262 8.05 1.01 -8.51
N THR A 263 9.28 0.99 -7.98
CA THR A 263 9.80 -0.08 -7.13
C THR A 263 10.68 0.50 -6.05
N THR A 264 10.65 -0.08 -4.86
CA THR A 264 11.58 0.23 -3.78
C THR A 264 12.79 -0.68 -3.85
N LEU A 265 13.96 -0.14 -3.52
CA LEU A 265 15.21 -0.87 -3.39
C LEU A 265 15.51 -1.01 -1.90
N ARG A 266 15.62 -2.24 -1.40
CA ARG A 266 15.86 -2.46 0.02
C ARG A 266 16.86 -3.58 0.26
N GLN A 267 17.91 -3.24 1.03
CA GLN A 267 18.82 -4.22 1.60
C GLN A 267 18.74 -4.14 3.13
N VAL A 268 18.55 -5.29 3.77
CA VAL A 268 18.47 -5.39 5.24
C VAL A 268 19.87 -5.61 5.79
N VAL A 269 20.39 -4.66 6.56
CA VAL A 269 21.66 -4.77 7.28
C VAL A 269 21.42 -5.40 8.66
N SER A 270 20.41 -4.89 9.37
CA SER A 270 19.92 -5.41 10.64
C SER A 270 18.44 -5.05 10.80
N ALA A 271 17.78 -5.45 11.88
CA ALA A 271 16.42 -5.01 12.17
C ALA A 271 16.29 -3.49 12.36
N ASN A 272 17.42 -2.81 12.66
CA ASN A 272 17.47 -1.38 12.95
C ASN A 272 18.15 -0.54 11.87
N GLU A 273 18.70 -1.17 10.84
CA GLU A 273 19.42 -0.48 9.77
C GLU A 273 19.14 -1.12 8.42
N HIS A 274 18.63 -0.33 7.50
CA HIS A 274 18.43 -0.74 6.12
C HIS A 274 19.15 0.21 5.16
N LEU A 275 19.50 -0.29 3.99
CA LEU A 275 19.76 0.55 2.83
C LEU A 275 18.44 0.67 2.05
N TRP A 276 17.98 1.89 1.82
CA TRP A 276 16.69 2.21 1.24
C TRP A 276 16.83 3.12 0.04
N GLY A 277 16.33 2.68 -1.09
CA GLY A 277 16.33 3.40 -2.36
C GLY A 277 15.02 3.19 -3.11
N ALA A 278 14.93 3.76 -4.31
CA ALA A 278 13.76 3.62 -5.16
C ALA A 278 14.10 3.83 -6.64
N ILE A 279 13.33 3.23 -7.50
CA ILE A 279 13.33 3.50 -8.93
C ILE A 279 11.90 3.83 -9.35
N THR A 280 11.73 4.92 -10.09
CA THR A 280 10.49 5.23 -10.79
C THR A 280 10.75 5.52 -12.25
N PHE A 281 9.76 5.22 -13.06
CA PHE A 281 9.74 5.52 -14.48
C PHE A 281 8.39 6.15 -14.84
N LYS A 282 8.43 7.25 -15.56
CA LYS A 282 7.24 7.91 -16.11
C LYS A 282 7.55 8.49 -17.50
N ASP A 283 6.81 8.09 -18.51
CA ASP A 283 6.84 8.69 -19.87
C ASP A 283 8.26 8.87 -20.47
N GLY A 284 9.14 7.90 -20.24
CA GLY A 284 10.53 7.94 -20.71
C GLY A 284 11.53 8.51 -19.72
N THR A 285 11.08 9.12 -18.62
CA THR A 285 11.94 9.70 -17.58
C THR A 285 12.17 8.70 -16.43
N TRP A 286 13.42 8.51 -16.06
CA TRP A 286 13.84 7.69 -14.93
C TRP A 286 14.25 8.56 -13.74
N LYS A 287 13.76 8.23 -12.56
CA LYS A 287 14.36 8.66 -11.30
C LYS A 287 14.88 7.45 -10.55
N VAL A 288 16.15 7.48 -10.21
CA VAL A 288 16.78 6.48 -9.34
C VAL A 288 17.28 7.18 -8.09
N ILE A 289 16.89 6.66 -6.95
CA ILE A 289 17.46 6.98 -5.65
C ILE A 289 18.26 5.77 -5.22
N GLU A 290 19.58 5.89 -5.23
CA GLU A 290 20.48 4.83 -4.78
C GLU A 290 20.20 4.49 -3.31
N PRO A 291 20.34 3.21 -2.90
CA PRO A 291 20.13 2.81 -1.53
C PRO A 291 21.01 3.59 -0.55
N ARG A 292 20.39 4.33 0.37
CA ARG A 292 21.03 5.10 1.45
C ARG A 292 20.72 4.46 2.80
N PRO A 293 21.64 4.53 3.78
CA PRO A 293 21.38 4.06 5.14
C PRO A 293 20.21 4.82 5.78
N ILE A 294 19.28 4.08 6.37
CA ILE A 294 18.21 4.61 7.21
C ILE A 294 18.13 3.83 8.51
N SER A 295 17.83 4.53 9.60
CA SER A 295 17.51 3.91 10.89
C SER A 295 16.08 3.42 10.89
N VAL A 296 15.87 2.21 11.40
CA VAL A 296 14.57 1.54 11.42
C VAL A 296 14.16 1.22 12.86
N LEU A 297 13.03 1.74 13.28
CA LEU A 297 12.38 1.36 14.53
C LEU A 297 11.46 0.17 14.29
N ASP A 298 10.60 0.24 13.26
CA ASP A 298 9.81 -0.87 12.75
C ASP A 298 9.78 -0.81 11.22
N ARG A 299 10.05 -1.94 10.55
CA ARG A 299 10.10 -1.97 9.08
C ARG A 299 8.73 -2.08 8.40
N ILE A 300 7.69 -2.46 9.16
CA ILE A 300 6.35 -2.68 8.62
C ILE A 300 5.74 -1.34 8.23
N GLY A 301 5.07 -1.29 7.09
CA GLY A 301 4.45 -0.08 6.56
C GLY A 301 5.38 0.85 5.76
N GLY A 302 6.71 0.63 5.75
CA GLY A 302 7.62 1.47 4.96
C GLY A 302 7.31 1.48 3.46
N GLY A 303 6.91 0.32 2.90
CA GLY A 303 6.43 0.23 1.52
C GLY A 303 5.14 1.02 1.29
N ASP A 304 4.17 0.88 2.20
CA ASP A 304 2.90 1.61 2.15
C ASP A 304 3.14 3.14 2.24
N GLY A 305 4.09 3.56 3.10
CA GLY A 305 4.52 4.96 3.20
C GLY A 305 5.12 5.49 1.90
N PHE A 306 5.94 4.68 1.22
CA PHE A 306 6.47 5.03 -0.10
C PHE A 306 5.34 5.18 -1.12
N VAL A 307 4.44 4.21 -1.21
CA VAL A 307 3.29 4.26 -2.13
C VAL A 307 2.42 5.48 -1.82
N GLY A 308 2.07 5.71 -0.55
CA GLY A 308 1.28 6.86 -0.12
C GLY A 308 1.91 8.19 -0.50
N GLY A 309 3.23 8.33 -0.30
CA GLY A 309 3.99 9.52 -0.70
C GLY A 309 4.05 9.72 -2.22
N LEU A 310 4.22 8.63 -2.99
CA LEU A 310 4.21 8.69 -4.46
C LEU A 310 2.85 9.17 -4.98
N LEU A 311 1.76 8.56 -4.52
CA LEU A 311 0.41 8.91 -4.94
C LEU A 311 0.05 10.34 -4.54
N TYR A 312 0.45 10.77 -3.33
CA TYR A 312 0.31 12.18 -2.92
C TYR A 312 1.05 13.13 -3.87
N GLY A 313 2.32 12.85 -4.16
CA GLY A 313 3.12 13.69 -5.05
C GLY A 313 2.51 13.82 -6.44
N LEU A 314 2.04 12.70 -7.01
CA LEU A 314 1.38 12.69 -8.32
C LEU A 314 0.06 13.48 -8.29
N LEU A 315 -0.76 13.34 -7.23
CA LEU A 315 -2.00 14.09 -7.04
C LEU A 315 -1.75 15.61 -6.91
N GLN A 316 -0.60 16.00 -6.34
CA GLN A 316 -0.17 17.40 -6.23
C GLN A 316 0.52 17.93 -7.49
N GLY A 317 0.62 17.11 -8.55
CA GLY A 317 1.26 17.50 -9.80
C GLY A 317 2.78 17.61 -9.71
N PHE A 318 3.42 16.92 -8.78
CA PHE A 318 4.89 16.89 -8.73
C PHE A 318 5.44 16.16 -9.96
N GLU A 319 6.51 16.69 -10.52
CA GLU A 319 7.30 15.95 -11.50
C GLU A 319 7.82 14.65 -10.88
N ILE A 320 8.08 13.63 -11.70
CA ILE A 320 8.39 12.28 -11.21
C ILE A 320 9.60 12.26 -10.28
N ASP A 321 10.59 13.09 -10.52
CA ASP A 321 11.78 13.21 -9.67
C ASP A 321 11.38 13.61 -8.25
N LYS A 322 10.63 14.71 -8.12
CA LYS A 322 10.16 15.23 -6.85
C LYS A 322 9.16 14.29 -6.17
N ALA A 323 8.26 13.67 -6.94
CA ALA A 323 7.32 12.68 -6.41
C ALA A 323 8.05 11.47 -5.82
N THR A 324 9.14 11.01 -6.46
CA THR A 324 9.95 9.88 -5.99
C THR A 324 10.72 10.24 -4.72
N GLU A 325 11.30 11.43 -4.65
CA GLU A 325 11.99 11.93 -3.46
C GLU A 325 11.04 12.03 -2.27
N PHE A 326 9.86 12.57 -2.50
CA PHE A 326 8.81 12.65 -1.48
C PHE A 326 8.33 11.26 -1.03
N ALA A 327 8.15 10.33 -1.97
CA ALA A 327 7.79 8.94 -1.69
C ALA A 327 8.85 8.22 -0.85
N TRP A 328 10.12 8.39 -1.21
CA TRP A 328 11.25 7.83 -0.45
C TRP A 328 11.26 8.33 0.98
N ALA A 329 11.11 9.64 1.17
CA ALA A 329 11.10 10.28 2.49
C ALA A 329 9.87 9.88 3.32
N SER A 330 8.70 9.71 2.67
CA SER A 330 7.48 9.22 3.34
C SER A 330 7.66 7.78 3.86
N GLY A 331 8.25 6.88 3.06
CA GLY A 331 8.59 5.53 3.52
C GLY A 331 9.62 5.53 4.65
N ALA A 332 10.64 6.39 4.55
CA ALA A 332 11.65 6.58 5.60
C ALA A 332 11.04 7.14 6.90
N LEU A 333 10.04 8.01 6.83
CA LEU A 333 9.29 8.46 8.02
C LEU A 333 8.61 7.29 8.72
N VAL A 334 7.86 6.47 7.98
CA VAL A 334 7.07 5.37 8.55
C VAL A 334 7.94 4.41 9.34
N VAL A 335 9.10 4.03 8.82
CA VAL A 335 9.99 3.08 9.53
C VAL A 335 10.64 3.64 10.78
N THR A 336 10.48 4.92 11.07
CA THR A 336 10.90 5.54 12.35
C THR A 336 9.83 5.50 13.44
N LEU A 337 8.65 4.95 13.14
CA LEU A 337 7.51 4.85 14.04
C LEU A 337 7.33 3.40 14.52
N LEU A 338 6.59 3.21 15.61
CA LEU A 338 6.13 1.88 16.05
C LEU A 338 4.80 1.48 15.41
N ASP A 339 4.21 2.41 14.66
CA ASP A 339 3.02 2.18 13.84
C ASP A 339 3.43 1.71 12.44
N ASP A 340 2.51 1.13 11.69
CA ASP A 340 2.73 0.70 10.30
C ASP A 340 2.25 1.71 9.26
N PHE A 341 1.88 2.92 9.68
CA PHE A 341 1.48 4.02 8.82
C PHE A 341 2.11 5.35 9.26
N GLY A 342 2.23 6.28 8.34
CA GLY A 342 2.73 7.63 8.60
C GLY A 342 1.60 8.67 8.64
N GLN A 343 1.69 9.58 9.61
CA GLN A 343 0.89 10.80 9.67
C GLN A 343 1.86 11.99 9.81
N PRO A 344 2.43 12.47 8.70
CA PRO A 344 3.32 13.63 8.74
C PRO A 344 2.58 14.85 9.30
N ALA A 345 3.25 15.62 10.11
CA ALA A 345 2.70 16.86 10.67
C ALA A 345 2.42 17.90 9.57
N ASP A 346 3.29 17.94 8.57
CA ASP A 346 3.23 18.82 7.41
C ASP A 346 4.19 18.35 6.30
N LEU A 347 4.21 19.07 5.18
CA LEU A 347 5.12 18.81 4.06
C LEU A 347 6.59 19.00 4.44
N GLU A 348 6.87 19.93 5.33
CA GLU A 348 8.23 20.26 5.73
C GLU A 348 8.89 19.10 6.49
N GLN A 349 8.12 18.36 7.28
CA GLN A 349 8.61 17.15 7.97
C GLN A 349 9.12 16.12 6.97
N ILE A 350 8.38 15.85 5.88
CA ILE A 350 8.79 14.92 4.84
C ILE A 350 10.05 15.42 4.13
N TRP A 351 10.09 16.70 3.72
CA TRP A 351 11.25 17.24 3.03
C TRP A 351 12.49 17.27 3.90
N SER A 352 12.36 17.49 5.22
CA SER A 352 13.50 17.43 6.14
C SER A 352 14.13 16.05 6.22
N ILE A 353 13.32 14.99 6.09
CA ILE A 353 13.82 13.61 6.05
C ILE A 353 14.59 13.38 4.74
N TRP A 354 14.07 13.88 3.62
CA TRP A 354 14.78 13.81 2.34
C TRP A 354 16.14 14.49 2.38
N GLU A 355 16.18 15.66 2.97
CA GLU A 355 17.40 16.48 3.14
C GLU A 355 18.37 15.92 4.20
N GLY A 356 17.94 14.93 5.00
CA GLY A 356 18.72 14.41 6.12
C GLY A 356 18.88 15.43 7.27
N ASN A 357 17.96 16.38 7.41
CA ASN A 357 18.04 17.45 8.40
C ASN A 357 17.29 17.06 9.68
N ALA A 358 18.03 16.49 10.64
CA ALA A 358 17.50 16.08 11.96
C ALA A 358 17.64 17.17 13.05
N ARG A 359 17.88 18.43 12.69
CA ARG A 359 18.01 19.52 13.67
C ARG A 359 16.65 19.88 14.25
N VAL A 360 16.66 20.27 15.55
CA VAL A 360 15.45 20.78 16.21
C VAL A 360 14.93 22.00 15.46
N ARG A 361 13.66 21.95 15.07
CA ARG A 361 12.91 23.10 14.50
C ARG A 361 12.13 23.78 15.63
N ARG A 362 12.16 25.11 15.67
CA ARG A 362 11.48 25.95 16.66
C ARG A 362 10.54 26.92 15.97
#